data_06eb112ac580a5d4c6b485755879dfc1
#
_entry.id   06eb112ac580a5d4c6b485755879dfc1
#
_cell.length_a   1.000
_cell.length_b   1.000
_cell.length_c   1.000
_cell.angle_alpha   90.00
_cell.angle_beta   90.00
_cell.angle_gamma   90.00
#
_symmetry.space_group_name_H-M   'P 1'
#
loop_
_entity.id
_entity.type
_entity.pdbx_description
1 polymer ?
#
loop_
_entity_poly.entity_id
_entity_poly.type
_entity_poly.pdbx_seq_one_letter_code
_entity_poly.pdbx_strand_id
1 'polypeptide(L)'
;VLWGWNRGWFTNSDIHFRGDNYDFTLSDVVAKDRQTEFDPAIYFHPLWITIPQTNFRIEYFHKDNYSMSLGVDHMKYVVQQNQNATITGSIENSGTTYDGDYNNETINIEDGFLKFEHSDGLNYINFEYRRFDNLAMYKNWNLNIAEGLGTGFLLPRTNATLFNNKRHDEFHLAGYGFNAVIALNLSYKRCFIQSELKGGFINMPDIRTTENKSDRASQHFFFTQINFLVGYSFSLKKD
;
A
#
# COMPACT_ATOMS: atom_id res chain seq x y z
N VAL A 1 -8.28 18.28 7.45
CA VAL A 1 -7.39 17.74 6.41
C VAL A 1 -6.10 17.30 7.05
N LEU A 2 -5.62 16.11 6.69
CA LEU A 2 -4.39 15.51 7.23
C LEU A 2 -3.47 15.16 6.06
N TRP A 3 -2.16 15.29 6.30
CA TRP A 3 -1.13 14.83 5.41
C TRP A 3 0.09 14.40 6.22
N GLY A 4 0.82 13.43 5.72
CA GLY A 4 2.04 12.98 6.37
C GLY A 4 2.64 11.76 5.71
N TRP A 5 3.37 10.96 6.48
CA TRP A 5 4.20 9.88 5.99
C TRP A 5 3.87 8.58 6.67
N ASN A 6 4.15 7.49 5.98
CA ASN A 6 3.94 6.15 6.50
C ASN A 6 5.17 5.24 6.34
N ARG A 7 5.16 4.18 7.10
CA ARG A 7 6.04 3.02 6.95
C ARG A 7 5.19 1.77 7.05
N GLY A 8 5.38 0.83 6.11
CA GLY A 8 4.59 -0.38 5.98
C GLY A 8 5.38 -1.67 6.20
N TRP A 9 4.67 -2.69 6.63
CA TRP A 9 5.13 -4.08 6.69
C TRP A 9 4.05 -4.95 6.10
N PHE A 10 4.48 -6.01 5.40
CA PHE A 10 3.60 -6.93 4.69
C PHE A 10 3.88 -8.35 5.15
N THR A 11 2.84 -9.18 5.24
CA THR A 11 3.03 -10.62 5.37
C THR A 11 3.55 -11.19 4.06
N ASN A 12 4.21 -12.35 4.11
CA ASN A 12 4.47 -13.12 2.91
C ASN A 12 3.16 -13.40 2.18
N SER A 13 3.23 -13.56 0.87
CA SER A 13 2.06 -13.80 0.03
C SER A 13 2.36 -14.80 -1.07
N ASP A 14 1.33 -15.54 -1.47
CA ASP A 14 1.38 -16.28 -2.72
C ASP A 14 1.01 -15.33 -3.87
N ILE A 15 1.77 -15.39 -4.96
CA ILE A 15 1.54 -14.59 -6.15
C ILE A 15 1.33 -15.53 -7.33
N HIS A 16 0.14 -15.51 -7.89
CA HIS A 16 -0.22 -16.29 -9.06
C HIS A 16 -0.08 -15.43 -10.31
N PHE A 17 0.73 -15.89 -11.25
CA PHE A 17 0.98 -15.28 -12.55
C PHE A 17 0.33 -16.11 -13.65
N ARG A 18 -0.38 -15.48 -14.56
CA ARG A 18 -0.99 -16.11 -15.70
C ARG A 18 -0.89 -15.26 -16.97
N GLY A 19 -0.68 -15.92 -18.09
CA GLY A 19 -0.59 -15.33 -19.42
C GLY A 19 -0.82 -16.39 -20.48
N ASP A 20 -0.59 -16.06 -21.74
CA ASP A 20 -0.81 -16.99 -22.85
C ASP A 20 0.13 -18.21 -22.80
N ASN A 21 1.35 -18.02 -22.26
CA ASN A 21 2.42 -19.02 -22.25
C ASN A 21 2.90 -19.37 -20.84
N TYR A 22 2.17 -18.97 -19.80
CA TYR A 22 2.53 -19.33 -18.43
C TYR A 22 1.30 -19.30 -17.51
N ASP A 23 1.29 -20.22 -16.57
CA ASP A 23 0.34 -20.27 -15.46
C ASP A 23 1.08 -20.87 -14.26
N PHE A 24 1.56 -20.03 -13.34
CA PHE A 24 2.32 -20.50 -12.19
C PHE A 24 2.06 -19.65 -10.94
N THR A 25 2.27 -20.27 -9.80
CA THR A 25 2.20 -19.63 -8.48
C THR A 25 3.58 -19.68 -7.82
N LEU A 26 4.00 -18.54 -7.29
CA LEU A 26 5.12 -18.43 -6.36
C LEU A 26 4.55 -18.34 -4.95
N SER A 27 4.87 -19.29 -4.10
CA SER A 27 4.38 -19.33 -2.73
C SER A 27 5.39 -18.76 -1.74
N ASP A 28 4.87 -18.17 -0.66
CA ASP A 28 5.61 -17.60 0.47
C ASP A 28 6.59 -16.48 0.08
N VAL A 29 6.21 -15.66 -0.90
CA VAL A 29 7.06 -14.57 -1.41
C VAL A 29 7.15 -13.46 -0.38
N VAL A 30 8.39 -13.08 -0.06
CA VAL A 30 8.70 -11.96 0.83
C VAL A 30 8.74 -10.67 0.05
N ALA A 31 7.96 -9.69 0.50
CA ALA A 31 8.04 -8.32 0.02
C ALA A 31 8.30 -7.34 1.15
N LYS A 32 8.98 -6.26 0.84
CA LYS A 32 9.31 -5.20 1.80
C LYS A 32 8.91 -3.83 1.29
N ASP A 33 8.78 -2.96 2.25
CA ASP A 33 8.68 -1.54 2.04
C ASP A 33 10.00 -0.97 1.48
N ARG A 34 9.90 0.00 0.58
CA ARG A 34 11.04 0.77 0.06
C ARG A 34 10.98 2.19 0.59
N GLN A 35 11.56 2.40 1.77
CA GLN A 35 11.65 3.73 2.36
C GLN A 35 12.60 4.62 1.56
N THR A 36 12.17 5.86 1.34
CA THR A 36 13.08 6.94 0.92
C THR A 36 13.86 7.40 2.14
N GLU A 37 15.18 7.53 2.03
CA GLU A 37 16.01 8.11 3.10
C GLU A 37 15.50 9.51 3.45
N PHE A 38 15.55 9.85 4.75
CA PHE A 38 15.04 11.13 5.20
C PHE A 38 15.93 12.27 4.69
N ASP A 39 15.36 13.07 3.80
CA ASP A 39 15.92 14.33 3.32
C ASP A 39 14.81 15.38 3.39
N PRO A 40 14.98 16.45 4.20
CA PRO A 40 13.99 17.52 4.29
C PRO A 40 13.64 18.15 2.95
N ALA A 41 14.61 18.25 2.02
CA ALA A 41 14.37 18.78 0.68
C ALA A 41 13.45 17.92 -0.16
N ILE A 42 13.42 16.60 0.09
CA ILE A 42 12.52 15.65 -0.57
C ILE A 42 11.18 15.60 0.16
N TYR A 43 11.22 15.40 1.49
CA TYR A 43 10.02 15.15 2.29
C TYR A 43 9.06 16.34 2.36
N PHE A 44 9.57 17.55 2.30
CA PHE A 44 8.77 18.78 2.33
C PHE A 44 8.65 19.47 0.97
N HIS A 45 9.06 18.81 -0.11
CA HIS A 45 8.94 19.37 -1.45
C HIS A 45 7.52 19.25 -2.00
N PRO A 46 6.84 20.35 -2.36
CA PRO A 46 5.41 20.33 -2.70
C PRO A 46 5.07 19.55 -3.98
N LEU A 47 6.05 19.32 -4.87
CA LEU A 47 5.87 18.57 -6.12
C LEU A 47 6.37 17.12 -6.03
N TRP A 48 7.05 16.73 -4.94
CA TRP A 48 7.64 15.40 -4.76
C TRP A 48 6.94 14.62 -3.65
N ILE A 49 5.68 14.94 -3.39
CA ILE A 49 4.91 14.38 -2.28
C ILE A 49 4.73 12.86 -2.34
N THR A 50 4.96 12.25 -3.51
CA THR A 50 4.86 10.78 -3.69
C THR A 50 6.21 10.09 -3.71
N ILE A 51 7.34 10.80 -3.66
CA ILE A 51 8.67 10.19 -3.57
C ILE A 51 8.84 9.50 -2.22
N PRO A 52 8.63 10.18 -1.06
CA PRO A 52 8.44 9.47 0.20
C PRO A 52 7.02 8.85 0.22
N GLN A 53 6.86 7.80 1.02
CA GLN A 53 5.54 7.23 1.22
C GLN A 53 4.69 8.20 2.03
N THR A 54 3.53 8.55 1.49
CA THR A 54 2.66 9.56 2.08
C THR A 54 1.23 9.10 2.24
N ASN A 55 0.55 9.75 3.18
CA ASN A 55 -0.89 9.63 3.38
C ASN A 55 -1.50 11.03 3.23
N PHE A 56 -2.63 11.09 2.56
CA PHE A 56 -3.47 12.28 2.49
C PHE A 56 -4.90 11.91 2.81
N ARG A 57 -5.58 12.73 3.66
CA ARG A 57 -6.95 12.44 4.07
C ARG A 57 -7.74 13.71 4.29
N ILE A 58 -8.98 13.70 3.79
CA ILE A 58 -10.01 14.67 4.12
C ILE A 58 -10.99 14.00 5.07
N GLU A 59 -11.19 14.60 6.24
CA GLU A 59 -12.02 14.07 7.32
C GLU A 59 -13.11 15.07 7.69
N TYR A 60 -14.32 14.57 7.84
CA TYR A 60 -15.50 15.34 8.20
C TYR A 60 -16.14 14.79 9.47
N PHE A 61 -16.24 15.62 10.49
CA PHE A 61 -16.93 15.32 11.73
C PHE A 61 -18.43 15.59 11.56
N HIS A 62 -19.23 14.54 11.50
CA HIS A 62 -20.70 14.66 11.42
C HIS A 62 -21.36 14.71 12.81
N LYS A 63 -20.63 14.28 13.84
CA LYS A 63 -20.93 14.42 15.27
C LYS A 63 -19.66 14.83 16.01
N ASP A 64 -19.80 15.23 17.26
CA ASP A 64 -18.68 15.75 18.06
C ASP A 64 -17.49 14.79 18.14
N ASN A 65 -17.76 13.49 18.19
CA ASN A 65 -16.74 12.44 18.33
C ASN A 65 -16.72 11.38 17.21
N TYR A 66 -17.45 11.59 16.11
CA TYR A 66 -17.46 10.67 14.98
C TYR A 66 -17.15 11.38 13.68
N SER A 67 -16.26 10.80 12.92
CA SER A 67 -15.86 11.29 11.60
C SER A 67 -16.03 10.26 10.51
N MET A 68 -16.19 10.77 9.31
CA MET A 68 -16.06 10.05 8.05
C MET A 68 -14.91 10.66 7.27
N SER A 69 -14.12 9.84 6.61
CA SER A 69 -12.98 10.35 5.86
C SER A 69 -12.76 9.60 4.56
N LEU A 70 -12.22 10.31 3.58
CA LEU A 70 -11.69 9.77 2.34
C LEU A 70 -10.19 10.06 2.29
N GLY A 71 -9.39 9.05 1.99
CA GLY A 71 -7.94 9.19 1.99
C GLY A 71 -7.25 8.33 0.95
N VAL A 72 -5.99 8.63 0.75
CA VAL A 72 -5.04 7.85 -0.05
C VAL A 72 -3.85 7.51 0.83
N ASP A 73 -3.58 6.23 0.97
CA ASP A 73 -2.36 5.72 1.58
C ASP A 73 -1.44 5.25 0.44
N HIS A 74 -0.36 6.02 0.21
CA HIS A 74 0.64 5.71 -0.80
C HIS A 74 1.72 4.84 -0.16
N MET A 75 1.57 3.53 -0.29
CA MET A 75 2.54 2.52 0.17
C MET A 75 3.49 2.10 -0.96
N LYS A 76 4.55 1.41 -0.61
CA LYS A 76 5.46 0.76 -1.56
C LYS A 76 5.62 -0.71 -1.18
N TYR A 77 5.33 -1.59 -2.11
CA TYR A 77 5.47 -3.03 -1.96
C TYR A 77 6.49 -3.53 -2.98
N VAL A 78 7.57 -4.14 -2.51
CA VAL A 78 8.68 -4.58 -3.36
C VAL A 78 9.04 -6.01 -3.04
N VAL A 79 8.82 -6.91 -3.99
CA VAL A 79 9.27 -8.30 -3.89
C VAL A 79 10.80 -8.32 -3.81
N GLN A 80 11.33 -9.01 -2.81
CA GLN A 80 12.77 -9.07 -2.59
C GLN A 80 13.44 -9.91 -3.66
N GLN A 81 14.53 -9.40 -4.18
CA GLN A 81 15.39 -10.15 -5.08
C GLN A 81 16.30 -11.11 -4.31
N ASN A 82 16.77 -12.14 -4.98
CA ASN A 82 17.67 -13.17 -4.45
C ASN A 82 17.07 -13.94 -3.24
N GLN A 83 15.76 -14.16 -3.28
CA GLN A 83 15.06 -15.04 -2.36
C GLN A 83 14.64 -16.34 -3.04
N ASN A 84 14.58 -17.41 -2.29
CA ASN A 84 13.98 -18.64 -2.75
C ASN A 84 12.49 -18.62 -2.48
N ALA A 85 11.71 -19.05 -3.47
CA ALA A 85 10.27 -19.27 -3.36
C ALA A 85 9.93 -20.67 -3.88
N THR A 86 8.77 -21.17 -3.53
CA THR A 86 8.24 -22.40 -4.12
C THR A 86 7.44 -22.06 -5.36
N ILE A 87 7.75 -22.72 -6.49
CA ILE A 87 7.02 -22.56 -7.76
C ILE A 87 6.19 -23.81 -8.06
N THR A 88 4.97 -23.59 -8.53
CA THR A 88 4.06 -24.65 -9.02
C THR A 88 3.32 -24.12 -10.25
N GLY A 89 3.22 -24.91 -11.30
CA GLY A 89 2.59 -24.56 -12.58
C GLY A 89 3.51 -24.76 -13.77
N SER A 90 3.30 -24.00 -14.85
CA SER A 90 4.10 -24.15 -16.08
C SER A 90 4.52 -22.79 -16.65
N ILE A 91 5.66 -22.82 -17.33
CA ILE A 91 6.18 -21.70 -18.15
C ILE A 91 6.59 -22.31 -19.49
N GLU A 92 6.09 -21.76 -20.58
CA GLU A 92 6.33 -22.25 -21.93
C GLU A 92 6.76 -21.11 -22.86
N ASN A 93 7.69 -21.41 -23.76
CA ASN A 93 8.11 -20.48 -24.83
C ASN A 93 8.50 -19.07 -24.32
N SER A 94 9.03 -18.97 -23.10
CA SER A 94 9.53 -17.70 -22.56
C SER A 94 10.84 -17.25 -23.23
N GLY A 95 11.51 -18.16 -23.94
CA GLY A 95 12.83 -17.95 -24.52
C GLY A 95 13.94 -17.87 -23.48
N THR A 96 13.70 -18.34 -22.26
CA THR A 96 14.65 -18.35 -21.15
C THR A 96 14.86 -19.77 -20.63
N THR A 97 15.77 -19.93 -19.67
CA THR A 97 16.01 -21.20 -18.97
C THR A 97 14.93 -21.56 -17.96
N TYR A 98 13.91 -20.72 -17.82
CA TYR A 98 12.80 -20.93 -16.87
C TYR A 98 11.61 -21.68 -17.50
N ASP A 99 11.69 -22.09 -18.78
CA ASP A 99 10.67 -22.93 -19.39
C ASP A 99 10.65 -24.32 -18.74
N GLY A 100 9.46 -24.78 -18.33
CA GLY A 100 9.25 -26.09 -17.70
C GLY A 100 7.95 -26.22 -16.95
N ASP A 101 7.70 -27.46 -16.51
CA ASP A 101 6.62 -27.80 -15.60
C ASP A 101 7.16 -27.94 -14.18
N TYR A 102 6.55 -27.25 -13.25
CA TYR A 102 6.99 -27.15 -11.85
C TYR A 102 5.98 -27.79 -10.90
N ASN A 103 6.46 -28.61 -9.97
CA ASN A 103 5.64 -29.26 -8.95
C ASN A 103 6.24 -29.05 -7.55
N ASN A 104 5.96 -27.90 -6.94
CA ASN A 104 6.51 -27.50 -5.64
C ASN A 104 8.05 -27.47 -5.63
N GLU A 105 8.64 -26.93 -6.66
CA GLU A 105 10.10 -26.81 -6.78
C GLU A 105 10.59 -25.49 -6.21
N THR A 106 11.85 -25.45 -5.80
CA THR A 106 12.48 -24.22 -5.34
C THR A 106 13.04 -23.44 -6.51
N ILE A 107 12.65 -22.16 -6.62
CA ILE A 107 13.18 -21.22 -7.61
C ILE A 107 13.75 -19.99 -6.91
N ASN A 108 14.83 -19.43 -7.45
CA ASN A 108 15.35 -18.13 -6.99
C ASN A 108 14.68 -17.00 -7.74
N ILE A 109 14.09 -16.05 -7.00
CA ILE A 109 13.54 -14.82 -7.59
C ILE A 109 14.71 -13.85 -7.81
N GLU A 110 15.24 -13.86 -9.03
CA GLU A 110 16.39 -13.04 -9.43
C GLU A 110 16.08 -12.15 -10.63
N ASP A 111 17.01 -11.23 -10.89
CA ASP A 111 16.98 -10.41 -12.09
C ASP A 111 17.05 -11.30 -13.33
N GLY A 112 16.08 -11.23 -14.20
CA GLY A 112 15.95 -12.16 -15.34
C GLY A 112 14.77 -13.11 -15.21
N PHE A 113 14.40 -13.53 -14.00
CA PHE A 113 13.17 -14.28 -13.76
C PHE A 113 12.01 -13.34 -13.49
N LEU A 114 12.05 -12.59 -12.38
CA LEU A 114 10.95 -11.74 -11.94
C LEU A 114 11.46 -10.53 -11.17
N LYS A 115 11.08 -9.33 -11.66
CA LYS A 115 10.95 -8.12 -10.84
C LYS A 115 9.47 -7.79 -10.70
N PHE A 116 9.00 -7.65 -9.47
CA PHE A 116 7.61 -7.33 -9.21
C PHE A 116 7.50 -6.37 -8.03
N GLU A 117 6.96 -5.20 -8.30
CA GLU A 117 6.86 -4.16 -7.30
C GLU A 117 5.72 -3.18 -7.59
N HIS A 118 5.17 -2.62 -6.53
CA HIS A 118 4.27 -1.47 -6.56
C HIS A 118 4.99 -0.27 -5.92
N SER A 119 6.21 0.04 -6.41
CA SER A 119 7.08 1.07 -5.82
C SER A 119 6.74 2.49 -6.27
N ASP A 120 6.12 2.61 -7.45
CA ASP A 120 5.56 3.88 -7.94
C ASP A 120 4.15 4.14 -7.37
N GLY A 121 3.73 3.30 -6.43
CA GLY A 121 2.54 3.41 -5.59
C GLY A 121 1.71 2.15 -5.51
N LEU A 122 1.64 1.56 -4.32
CA LEU A 122 0.52 0.74 -3.89
C LEU A 122 -0.51 1.71 -3.28
N ASN A 123 -1.28 2.37 -4.14
CA ASN A 123 -2.23 3.40 -3.69
C ASN A 123 -3.50 2.74 -3.18
N TYR A 124 -3.72 2.80 -1.87
CA TYR A 124 -4.94 2.36 -1.23
C TYR A 124 -5.84 3.57 -1.02
N ILE A 125 -6.85 3.72 -1.88
CA ILE A 125 -7.87 4.78 -1.78
C ILE A 125 -8.98 4.25 -0.90
N ASN A 126 -9.13 4.82 0.29
CA ASN A 126 -9.99 4.25 1.31
C ASN A 126 -10.92 5.27 1.96
N PHE A 127 -12.08 4.77 2.35
CA PHE A 127 -13.04 5.43 3.23
C PHE A 127 -12.87 4.86 4.63
N GLU A 128 -12.86 5.71 5.66
CA GLU A 128 -12.81 5.30 7.05
C GLU A 128 -13.89 6.00 7.86
N TYR A 129 -14.43 5.26 8.83
CA TYR A 129 -15.30 5.76 9.88
C TYR A 129 -14.57 5.65 11.22
N ARG A 130 -14.43 6.78 11.91
CA ARG A 130 -13.61 6.88 13.13
C ARG A 130 -14.42 7.47 14.28
N ARG A 131 -14.10 7.01 15.49
CA ARG A 131 -14.54 7.56 16.75
C ARG A 131 -13.33 8.19 17.46
N PHE A 132 -13.55 9.37 18.05
CA PHE A 132 -12.56 10.11 18.83
C PHE A 132 -13.04 10.23 20.26
N ASP A 133 -12.23 9.83 21.23
CA ASP A 133 -12.48 9.99 22.65
C ASP A 133 -11.40 10.88 23.27
N ASN A 134 -11.82 11.91 24.02
CA ASN A 134 -10.88 12.81 24.68
C ASN A 134 -10.23 12.11 25.87
N LEU A 135 -8.89 12.09 25.91
CA LEU A 135 -8.11 11.55 27.01
C LEU A 135 -7.70 12.62 28.02
N ALA A 136 -7.34 13.81 27.52
CA ALA A 136 -6.92 14.91 28.36
C ALA A 136 -7.12 16.26 27.67
N MET A 137 -7.41 17.28 28.47
CA MET A 137 -7.53 18.66 28.02
C MET A 137 -6.75 19.59 28.95
N TYR A 138 -5.91 20.44 28.37
CA TYR A 138 -5.20 21.47 29.10
C TYR A 138 -5.13 22.76 28.30
N LYS A 139 -5.81 23.80 28.76
CA LYS A 139 -5.96 25.08 28.04
C LYS A 139 -6.50 24.87 26.62
N ASN A 140 -5.66 25.15 25.62
CA ASN A 140 -6.00 24.98 24.20
C ASN A 140 -5.49 23.66 23.60
N TRP A 141 -4.94 22.78 24.44
CA TRP A 141 -4.45 21.47 24.03
C TRP A 141 -5.47 20.39 24.34
N ASN A 142 -5.73 19.53 23.35
CA ASN A 142 -6.53 18.32 23.54
C ASN A 142 -5.75 17.11 23.07
N LEU A 143 -5.72 16.09 23.90
CA LEU A 143 -5.22 14.77 23.54
C LEU A 143 -6.41 13.83 23.38
N ASN A 144 -6.53 13.25 22.20
CA ASN A 144 -7.58 12.30 21.88
C ASN A 144 -6.97 10.96 21.45
N ILE A 145 -7.69 9.89 21.73
CA ILE A 145 -7.51 8.60 21.06
C ILE A 145 -8.59 8.48 19.99
N ALA A 146 -8.22 7.94 18.82
CA ALA A 146 -9.18 7.63 17.79
C ALA A 146 -9.07 6.16 17.41
N GLU A 147 -10.20 5.54 17.12
CA GLU A 147 -10.31 4.18 16.59
C GLU A 147 -11.24 4.18 15.39
N GLY A 148 -10.97 3.31 14.41
CA GLY A 148 -11.79 3.29 13.21
C GLY A 148 -11.61 2.05 12.37
N LEU A 149 -12.57 1.89 11.46
CA LEU A 149 -12.58 0.86 10.43
C LEU A 149 -12.70 1.51 9.06
N GLY A 150 -12.13 0.86 8.08
CA GLY A 150 -12.14 1.36 6.72
C GLY A 150 -12.18 0.27 5.66
N THR A 151 -12.55 0.69 4.47
CA THR A 151 -12.51 -0.12 3.25
C THR A 151 -12.16 0.75 2.07
N GLY A 152 -11.63 0.15 1.02
CA GLY A 152 -11.25 0.89 -0.15
C GLY A 152 -10.82 0.00 -1.30
N PHE A 153 -10.30 0.63 -2.35
CA PHE A 153 -9.80 -0.03 -3.53
C PHE A 153 -8.32 0.30 -3.79
N LEU A 154 -7.66 -0.61 -4.49
CA LEU A 154 -6.26 -0.51 -4.84
C LEU A 154 -6.12 0.02 -6.27
N LEU A 155 -5.38 1.11 -6.42
CA LEU A 155 -5.00 1.70 -7.70
C LEU A 155 -3.46 1.75 -7.80
N PRO A 156 -2.79 0.59 -7.89
CA PRO A 156 -1.34 0.54 -7.96
C PRO A 156 -0.83 1.02 -9.31
N ARG A 157 0.43 1.48 -9.28
CA ARG A 157 1.29 1.47 -10.46
C ARG A 157 2.30 0.35 -10.29
N THR A 158 2.01 -0.76 -10.94
CA THR A 158 2.82 -1.99 -10.85
C THR A 158 3.97 -1.93 -11.83
N ASN A 159 5.18 -2.14 -11.33
CA ASN A 159 6.36 -2.37 -12.16
C ASN A 159 6.61 -3.87 -12.19
N ALA A 160 6.41 -4.49 -13.34
CA ALA A 160 6.68 -5.89 -13.54
C ALA A 160 7.67 -6.11 -14.71
N THR A 161 8.60 -7.00 -14.50
CA THR A 161 9.47 -7.54 -15.55
C THR A 161 9.51 -9.05 -15.34
N LEU A 162 8.96 -9.79 -16.29
CA LEU A 162 8.91 -11.25 -16.33
C LEU A 162 9.82 -11.75 -17.44
N PHE A 163 10.67 -12.75 -17.15
CA PHE A 163 11.48 -13.48 -18.15
C PHE A 163 12.33 -12.57 -19.04
N ASN A 164 12.95 -11.52 -18.47
CA ASN A 164 13.70 -10.49 -19.19
C ASN A 164 12.87 -9.67 -20.21
N ASN A 165 11.56 -9.77 -20.21
CA ASN A 165 10.71 -8.93 -21.06
C ASN A 165 10.82 -7.45 -20.67
N LYS A 166 10.36 -6.59 -21.57
CA LYS A 166 10.32 -5.15 -21.32
C LYS A 166 9.48 -4.86 -20.08
N ARG A 167 10.03 -4.03 -19.17
CA ARG A 167 9.31 -3.52 -18.02
C ARG A 167 7.98 -2.90 -18.43
N HIS A 168 6.91 -3.28 -17.76
CA HIS A 168 5.60 -2.68 -17.85
C HIS A 168 5.24 -1.95 -16.56
N ASP A 169 4.70 -0.73 -16.68
CA ASP A 169 4.16 0.03 -15.56
C ASP A 169 2.90 0.82 -15.99
N GLU A 170 1.77 0.52 -15.36
CA GLU A 170 0.48 1.15 -15.64
C GLU A 170 -0.35 1.25 -14.36
N PHE A 171 -1.07 2.39 -14.21
CA PHE A 171 -2.11 2.49 -13.19
C PHE A 171 -3.35 1.69 -13.59
N HIS A 172 -3.86 0.88 -12.70
CA HIS A 172 -5.11 0.14 -12.91
C HIS A 172 -5.80 -0.19 -11.60
N LEU A 173 -7.10 -0.44 -11.66
CA LEU A 173 -7.86 -0.92 -10.52
C LEU A 173 -7.54 -2.40 -10.31
N ALA A 174 -6.78 -2.71 -9.26
CA ALA A 174 -6.26 -4.07 -9.05
C ALA A 174 -7.01 -4.87 -7.99
N GLY A 175 -7.78 -4.21 -7.12
CA GLY A 175 -8.46 -4.92 -6.05
C GLY A 175 -9.03 -4.02 -4.97
N TYR A 176 -9.21 -4.59 -3.80
CA TYR A 176 -9.85 -3.94 -2.64
C TYR A 176 -9.13 -4.29 -1.34
N GLY A 177 -9.44 -3.54 -0.28
CA GLY A 177 -8.89 -3.79 1.04
C GLY A 177 -9.83 -3.37 2.16
N PHE A 178 -9.49 -3.86 3.36
CA PHE A 178 -10.13 -3.48 4.62
C PHE A 178 -9.06 -3.13 5.64
N ASN A 179 -9.34 -2.17 6.51
CA ASN A 179 -8.40 -1.80 7.56
C ASN A 179 -9.09 -1.44 8.86
N ALA A 180 -8.33 -1.58 9.95
CA ALA A 180 -8.60 -0.99 11.24
C ALA A 180 -7.46 -0.03 11.59
N VAL A 181 -7.77 1.03 12.34
CA VAL A 181 -6.82 2.05 12.75
C VAL A 181 -7.06 2.43 14.21
N ILE A 182 -5.96 2.64 14.93
CA ILE A 182 -5.93 3.32 16.22
C ILE A 182 -4.95 4.49 16.11
N ALA A 183 -5.29 5.63 16.69
CA ALA A 183 -4.51 6.85 16.60
C ALA A 183 -4.47 7.62 17.89
N LEU A 184 -3.34 8.32 18.13
CA LEU A 184 -3.22 9.38 19.12
C LEU A 184 -3.17 10.71 18.39
N ASN A 185 -4.11 11.60 18.71
CA ASN A 185 -4.24 12.92 18.12
C ASN A 185 -4.01 13.99 19.18
N LEU A 186 -2.99 14.81 19.00
CA LEU A 186 -2.68 15.97 19.84
C LEU A 186 -3.00 17.24 19.08
N SER A 187 -4.03 17.96 19.49
CA SER A 187 -4.47 19.20 18.86
C SER A 187 -4.18 20.44 19.72
N TYR A 188 -3.82 21.50 19.03
CA TYR A 188 -3.71 22.86 19.57
C TYR A 188 -4.51 23.82 18.70
N LYS A 189 -5.62 24.30 19.22
CA LYS A 189 -6.59 25.10 18.44
C LYS A 189 -7.03 24.35 17.17
N ARG A 190 -6.63 24.84 15.99
CA ARG A 190 -6.98 24.25 14.69
C ARG A 190 -5.92 23.33 14.10
N CYS A 191 -4.69 23.36 14.65
CA CYS A 191 -3.60 22.50 14.20
C CYS A 191 -3.55 21.23 15.04
N PHE A 192 -3.14 20.12 14.44
CA PHE A 192 -2.92 18.88 15.18
C PHE A 192 -1.83 18.03 14.54
N ILE A 193 -1.25 17.17 15.36
CA ILE A 193 -0.39 16.06 14.95
C ILE A 193 -1.06 14.77 15.33
N GLN A 194 -0.85 13.74 14.54
CA GLN A 194 -1.48 12.43 14.75
C GLN A 194 -0.49 11.32 14.42
N SER A 195 -0.38 10.36 15.33
CA SER A 195 0.35 9.11 15.10
C SER A 195 -0.68 7.98 15.03
N GLU A 196 -0.57 7.12 14.01
CA GLU A 196 -1.51 6.03 13.79
C GLU A 196 -0.79 4.69 13.69
N LEU A 197 -1.42 3.66 14.22
CA LEU A 197 -1.17 2.27 13.87
C LEU A 197 -2.37 1.78 13.07
N LYS A 198 -2.14 1.39 11.82
CA LYS A 198 -3.15 0.86 10.92
C LYS A 198 -2.76 -0.57 10.53
N GLY A 199 -3.71 -1.47 10.52
CA GLY A 199 -3.54 -2.82 10.01
C GLY A 199 -4.69 -3.22 9.13
N GLY A 200 -4.46 -4.10 8.17
CA GLY A 200 -5.53 -4.48 7.26
C GLY A 200 -5.19 -5.64 6.33
N PHE A 201 -6.13 -5.94 5.48
CA PHE A 201 -6.06 -6.96 4.46
C PHE A 201 -6.23 -6.33 3.08
N ILE A 202 -5.38 -6.73 2.14
CA ILE A 202 -5.43 -6.34 0.74
C ILE A 202 -5.61 -7.59 -0.10
N ASN A 203 -6.56 -7.54 -1.05
CA ASN A 203 -6.76 -8.55 -2.08
C ASN A 203 -6.71 -7.89 -3.46
N MET A 204 -5.80 -8.36 -4.28
CA MET A 204 -5.55 -7.86 -5.63
C MET A 204 -5.72 -9.00 -6.64
N PRO A 205 -6.97 -9.28 -7.09
CA PRO A 205 -7.26 -10.38 -8.02
C PRO A 205 -6.85 -10.09 -9.47
N ASP A 206 -6.54 -8.84 -9.80
CA ASP A 206 -6.28 -8.41 -11.17
C ASP A 206 -5.15 -7.37 -11.22
N ILE A 207 -3.91 -7.85 -11.30
CA ILE A 207 -2.71 -7.03 -11.41
C ILE A 207 -2.16 -7.19 -12.82
N ARG A 208 -2.03 -6.10 -13.56
CA ARG A 208 -1.40 -6.11 -14.89
C ARG A 208 0.11 -6.26 -14.77
N THR A 209 0.68 -7.15 -15.59
CA THR A 209 2.12 -7.47 -15.53
C THR A 209 2.87 -7.12 -16.80
N THR A 210 2.20 -7.11 -17.96
CA THR A 210 2.77 -6.73 -19.26
C THR A 210 1.82 -5.80 -20.04
N GLU A 211 2.23 -5.41 -21.25
CA GLU A 211 1.37 -4.67 -22.19
C GLU A 211 0.19 -5.53 -22.69
N ASN A 212 0.34 -6.86 -22.65
CA ASN A 212 -0.73 -7.77 -23.03
C ASN A 212 -1.78 -7.87 -21.91
N LYS A 213 -3.04 -7.63 -22.24
CA LYS A 213 -4.12 -7.65 -21.25
C LYS A 213 -4.49 -9.04 -20.74
N SER A 214 -4.03 -10.12 -21.40
CA SER A 214 -4.16 -11.48 -20.90
C SER A 214 -3.21 -11.75 -19.72
N ASP A 215 -2.08 -11.06 -19.69
CA ASP A 215 -1.02 -11.25 -18.71
C ASP A 215 -1.35 -10.55 -17.40
N ARG A 216 -1.54 -11.34 -16.34
CA ARG A 216 -2.01 -10.86 -15.04
C ARG A 216 -1.32 -11.57 -13.90
N ALA A 217 -1.30 -10.91 -12.77
CA ALA A 217 -1.02 -11.52 -11.49
C ALA A 217 -2.17 -11.32 -10.51
N SER A 218 -2.23 -12.18 -9.50
CA SER A 218 -3.12 -12.00 -8.35
C SER A 218 -2.39 -12.34 -7.06
N GLN A 219 -2.73 -11.61 -5.99
CA GLN A 219 -2.17 -11.83 -4.65
C GLN A 219 -3.08 -11.29 -3.57
N HIS A 220 -2.87 -11.75 -2.35
CA HIS A 220 -3.45 -11.15 -1.16
C HIS A 220 -2.47 -11.22 0.00
N PHE A 221 -2.53 -10.24 0.91
CA PHE A 221 -1.66 -10.16 2.07
C PHE A 221 -2.26 -9.29 3.16
N PHE A 222 -1.75 -9.46 4.38
CA PHE A 222 -1.99 -8.50 5.46
C PHE A 222 -0.88 -7.45 5.49
N PHE A 223 -1.27 -6.24 5.89
CA PHE A 223 -0.31 -5.16 6.10
C PHE A 223 -0.45 -4.53 7.47
N THR A 224 0.63 -3.96 7.94
CA THR A 224 0.66 -3.07 9.09
C THR A 224 1.36 -1.78 8.68
N GLN A 225 0.86 -0.65 9.16
CA GLN A 225 1.38 0.67 8.79
C GLN A 225 1.45 1.56 10.01
N ILE A 226 2.57 2.24 10.20
CA ILE A 226 2.70 3.34 11.14
C ILE A 226 2.69 4.64 10.36
N ASN A 227 1.80 5.57 10.75
CA ASN A 227 1.64 6.87 10.12
C ASN A 227 2.00 7.98 11.10
N PHE A 228 2.63 9.02 10.57
CA PHE A 228 2.83 10.28 11.27
C PHE A 228 2.27 11.42 10.41
N LEU A 229 1.25 12.09 10.92
CA LEU A 229 0.43 13.03 10.18
C LEU A 229 0.39 14.39 10.87
N VAL A 230 0.30 15.43 10.06
CA VAL A 230 -0.01 16.78 10.50
C VAL A 230 -1.33 17.20 9.86
N GLY A 231 -2.12 18.01 10.57
CA GLY A 231 -3.41 18.38 10.06
C GLY A 231 -3.91 19.75 10.53
N TYR A 232 -4.95 20.19 9.84
CA TYR A 232 -5.63 21.45 10.14
C TYR A 232 -7.13 21.26 10.06
N SER A 233 -7.85 21.79 11.06
CA SER A 233 -9.31 21.72 11.20
C SER A 233 -9.97 23.03 10.76
N PHE A 234 -10.95 22.92 9.88
CA PHE A 234 -11.77 24.05 9.41
C PHE A 234 -13.15 23.98 10.06
N SER A 235 -13.70 25.11 10.53
CA SER A 235 -15.11 25.19 10.89
C SER A 235 -15.93 25.41 9.62
N LEU A 236 -16.92 24.55 9.37
CA LEU A 236 -17.87 24.70 8.28
C LEU A 236 -19.13 25.47 8.71
N LYS A 237 -19.30 25.72 10.02
CA LYS A 237 -20.38 26.59 10.50
C LYS A 237 -19.98 28.06 10.24
N LYS A 238 -20.83 28.81 9.53
CA LYS A 238 -20.79 30.28 9.56
C LYS A 238 -21.18 30.71 10.96
N ASP A 239 -20.32 31.49 11.59
CA ASP A 239 -20.68 32.27 12.79
C ASP A 239 -21.80 33.24 12.46
#